data_98f0bb0200c424f285c436e853d506de
#
_entry.id   98f0bb0200c424f285c436e853d506de
#
_cell.length_a   1.000
_cell.length_b   1.000
_cell.length_c   1.000
_cell.angle_alpha   90.00
_cell.angle_beta   90.00
_cell.angle_gamma   90.00
#
_symmetry.space_group_name_H-M   'P 1'
#
loop_
_entity.id
_entity.type
_entity.pdbx_description
1 polymer ?
#
loop_
_entity_poly.entity_id
_entity_poly.type
_entity_poly.pdbx_seq_one_letter_code
_entity_poly.pdbx_strand_id
1 'polypeptide(L)'
;MQEKDVGISKGDINMEEKIVKVLNVMSEYLSIAQMKKLQEVILQTFAENEAEKAEIANDKFLEMFLDAKTIEGCSERTIKYYRETVQHLLSQTETSVRKITTEEIREYLSDYQKLNNCSNVTIDNVRRNISSFFSWLEEEDYILKSPMRRIHKIKTKTVVKSVISDEGIEKLRDNCNEKRDLAIIDLLYSTGIRVGELVNLNIDDIDLEGR
;
A
#
# COMPACT_ATOMS: atom_id res chain seq x y z
N MET A 1 2.62 41.33 19.74
CA MET A 1 1.35 40.82 19.19
C MET A 1 1.72 40.21 17.84
N GLN A 2 1.93 38.91 17.79
CA GLN A 2 2.26 38.19 16.53
C GLN A 2 1.00 37.47 16.10
N GLU A 3 0.52 37.84 14.92
CA GLU A 3 -0.57 37.13 14.23
C GLU A 3 -0.08 35.73 13.84
N LYS A 4 -0.83 34.73 14.26
CA LYS A 4 -0.64 33.35 13.81
C LYS A 4 -1.32 33.21 12.44
N ASP A 5 -0.52 33.10 11.40
CA ASP A 5 -0.98 32.63 10.09
C ASP A 5 -1.53 31.20 10.23
N VAL A 6 -2.83 31.06 10.06
CA VAL A 6 -3.53 29.79 9.94
C VAL A 6 -3.31 29.31 8.51
N GLY A 7 -2.38 28.38 8.33
CA GLY A 7 -2.10 27.77 7.03
C GLY A 7 -3.30 26.97 6.51
N ILE A 8 -4.06 27.57 5.59
CA ILE A 8 -5.15 26.89 4.86
C ILE A 8 -4.53 25.91 3.86
N SER A 9 -4.93 24.65 3.93
CA SER A 9 -4.46 23.57 3.05
C SER A 9 -4.74 23.86 1.58
N LYS A 10 -3.73 23.71 0.71
CA LYS A 10 -3.82 23.98 -0.75
C LYS A 10 -4.90 23.19 -1.52
N GLY A 11 -5.48 22.15 -0.91
CA GLY A 11 -6.54 21.34 -1.52
C GLY A 11 -7.92 21.98 -1.39
N ASP A 12 -8.19 22.60 -0.25
CA ASP A 12 -9.49 23.21 0.06
C ASP A 12 -9.69 24.49 -0.74
N ILE A 13 -8.63 25.28 -0.95
CA ILE A 13 -8.64 26.49 -1.79
C ILE A 13 -9.09 26.21 -3.23
N ASN A 14 -8.71 25.06 -3.78
CA ASN A 14 -9.01 24.69 -5.17
C ASN A 14 -10.50 24.34 -5.42
N MET A 15 -11.24 23.88 -4.42
CA MET A 15 -12.66 23.52 -4.55
C MET A 15 -13.55 24.77 -4.40
N GLU A 16 -13.32 25.59 -3.38
CA GLU A 16 -14.02 26.87 -3.19
C GLU A 16 -13.81 27.80 -4.37
N GLU A 17 -12.58 27.94 -4.88
CA GLU A 17 -12.28 28.72 -6.07
C GLU A 17 -13.04 28.22 -7.31
N LYS A 18 -13.22 26.92 -7.48
CA LYS A 18 -13.99 26.35 -8.59
C LYS A 18 -15.48 26.66 -8.46
N ILE A 19 -16.04 26.54 -7.25
CA ILE A 19 -17.44 26.87 -6.98
C ILE A 19 -17.69 28.36 -7.25
N VAL A 20 -16.84 29.23 -6.72
CA VAL A 20 -16.92 30.67 -6.98
C VAL A 20 -16.84 30.99 -8.47
N LYS A 21 -15.95 30.33 -9.20
CA LYS A 21 -15.81 30.51 -10.65
C LYS A 21 -17.08 30.07 -11.40
N VAL A 22 -17.69 28.94 -11.03
CA VAL A 22 -18.96 28.49 -11.60
C VAL A 22 -20.07 29.47 -11.31
N LEU A 23 -20.21 29.93 -10.07
CA LEU A 23 -21.22 30.92 -9.68
C LEU A 23 -21.04 32.24 -10.43
N ASN A 24 -19.81 32.70 -10.59
CA ASN A 24 -19.52 33.93 -11.35
C ASN A 24 -19.93 33.82 -12.82
N VAL A 25 -19.57 32.69 -13.48
CA VAL A 25 -19.98 32.47 -14.87
C VAL A 25 -21.49 32.38 -15.01
N MET A 26 -22.17 31.66 -14.10
CA MET A 26 -23.62 31.47 -14.15
C MET A 26 -24.40 32.73 -13.80
N SER A 27 -23.80 33.72 -13.11
CA SER A 27 -24.42 35.00 -12.79
C SER A 27 -24.79 35.87 -14.02
N GLU A 28 -24.14 35.62 -15.16
CA GLU A 28 -24.45 36.30 -16.42
C GLU A 28 -25.70 35.71 -17.11
N TYR A 29 -26.11 34.51 -16.77
CA TYR A 29 -27.18 33.76 -17.44
C TYR A 29 -28.44 33.54 -16.58
N LEU A 30 -28.31 33.67 -15.26
CA LEU A 30 -29.38 33.36 -14.32
C LEU A 30 -29.89 34.61 -13.60
N SER A 31 -31.21 34.64 -13.35
CA SER A 31 -31.81 35.66 -12.48
C SER A 31 -31.35 35.48 -11.02
N ILE A 32 -31.47 36.53 -10.21
CA ILE A 32 -31.08 36.54 -8.79
C ILE A 32 -31.73 35.36 -8.01
N ALA A 33 -33.02 35.07 -8.29
CA ALA A 33 -33.72 33.97 -7.64
C ALA A 33 -33.14 32.58 -8.04
N GLN A 34 -32.78 32.41 -9.31
CA GLN A 34 -32.16 31.17 -9.82
C GLN A 34 -30.72 30.99 -9.31
N MET A 35 -29.97 32.09 -9.21
CA MET A 35 -28.63 32.06 -8.60
C MET A 35 -28.66 31.65 -7.15
N LYS A 36 -29.64 32.20 -6.37
CA LYS A 36 -29.81 31.82 -4.98
C LYS A 36 -30.14 30.33 -4.86
N LYS A 37 -31.01 29.81 -5.71
CA LYS A 37 -31.35 28.37 -5.74
C LYS A 37 -30.19 27.52 -6.15
N LEU A 38 -29.39 27.91 -7.16
CA LEU A 38 -28.18 27.21 -7.56
C LEU A 38 -27.16 27.15 -6.43
N GLN A 39 -26.95 28.23 -5.71
CA GLN A 39 -26.05 28.31 -4.57
C GLN A 39 -26.50 27.40 -3.42
N GLU A 40 -27.81 27.38 -3.10
CA GLU A 40 -28.38 26.46 -2.11
C GLU A 40 -28.15 25.00 -2.50
N VAL A 41 -28.43 24.63 -3.75
CA VAL A 41 -28.25 23.27 -4.25
C VAL A 41 -26.78 22.86 -4.22
N ILE A 42 -25.86 23.71 -4.66
CA ILE A 42 -24.43 23.45 -4.58
C ILE A 42 -24.01 23.21 -3.13
N LEU A 43 -24.34 24.13 -2.21
CA LEU A 43 -23.96 23.99 -0.81
C LEU A 43 -24.57 22.74 -0.17
N GLN A 44 -25.84 22.41 -0.47
CA GLN A 44 -26.50 21.23 0.04
C GLN A 44 -25.85 19.93 -0.50
N THR A 45 -25.61 19.86 -1.80
CA THR A 45 -24.98 18.68 -2.43
C THR A 45 -23.56 18.44 -1.91
N PHE A 46 -22.79 19.51 -1.69
CA PHE A 46 -21.44 19.36 -1.14
C PHE A 46 -21.46 19.06 0.35
N ALA A 47 -22.42 19.62 1.14
CA ALA A 47 -22.56 19.30 2.55
C ALA A 47 -23.02 17.84 2.76
N GLU A 48 -23.97 17.34 1.95
CA GLU A 48 -24.41 15.95 1.97
C GLU A 48 -23.26 14.98 1.58
N ASN A 49 -22.50 15.31 0.54
CA ASN A 49 -21.30 14.54 0.16
C ASN A 49 -20.20 14.55 1.24
N GLU A 50 -20.02 15.66 1.95
CA GLU A 50 -19.06 15.73 3.04
C GLU A 50 -19.56 14.98 4.28
N ALA A 51 -20.86 15.05 4.59
CA ALA A 51 -21.45 14.32 5.71
C ALA A 51 -21.45 12.79 5.48
N GLU A 52 -21.83 12.32 4.29
CA GLU A 52 -21.70 10.89 3.94
C GLU A 52 -20.24 10.41 3.90
N LYS A 53 -19.33 11.28 3.47
CA LYS A 53 -17.90 10.99 3.42
C LYS A 53 -17.19 11.12 4.77
N ALA A 54 -17.70 11.89 5.72
CA ALA A 54 -17.03 12.14 7.01
C ALA A 54 -17.18 10.99 8.04
N GLU A 55 -18.04 10.00 7.79
CA GLU A 55 -18.42 9.00 8.79
C GLU A 55 -17.71 7.63 8.67
N ILE A 56 -16.86 7.45 7.67
CA ILE A 56 -16.12 6.17 7.56
C ILE A 56 -14.84 6.27 8.38
N ALA A 57 -14.77 5.55 9.49
CA ALA A 57 -13.57 5.44 10.30
C ALA A 57 -12.40 4.82 9.50
N ASN A 58 -11.16 5.22 9.81
CA ASN A 58 -9.96 4.71 9.14
C ASN A 58 -9.89 3.17 9.15
N ASP A 59 -10.30 2.53 10.24
CA ASP A 59 -10.32 1.07 10.37
C ASP A 59 -11.28 0.41 9.37
N LYS A 60 -12.41 1.05 9.06
CA LYS A 60 -13.35 0.53 8.08
C LYS A 60 -12.78 0.55 6.66
N PHE A 61 -12.01 1.58 6.30
CA PHE A 61 -11.29 1.58 5.02
C PHE A 61 -10.25 0.46 4.93
N LEU A 62 -9.57 0.17 6.04
CA LEU A 62 -8.64 -0.95 6.09
C LEU A 62 -9.35 -2.28 5.85
N GLU A 63 -10.46 -2.55 6.54
CA GLU A 63 -11.20 -3.81 6.35
C GLU A 63 -11.73 -3.94 4.91
N MET A 64 -12.32 -2.89 4.35
CA MET A 64 -12.80 -2.89 2.97
C MET A 64 -11.67 -3.17 1.95
N PHE A 65 -10.49 -2.60 2.17
CA PHE A 65 -9.31 -2.87 1.36
C PHE A 65 -8.88 -4.33 1.46
N LEU A 66 -8.84 -4.90 2.66
CA LEU A 66 -8.44 -6.28 2.88
C LEU A 66 -9.43 -7.27 2.27
N ASP A 67 -10.75 -6.97 2.36
CA ASP A 67 -11.80 -7.75 1.71
C ASP A 67 -11.63 -7.73 0.18
N ALA A 68 -11.39 -6.56 -0.41
CA ALA A 68 -11.11 -6.42 -1.83
C ALA A 68 -9.90 -7.27 -2.25
N LYS A 69 -8.79 -7.20 -1.50
CA LYS A 69 -7.58 -7.99 -1.77
C LYS A 69 -7.77 -9.50 -1.57
N THR A 70 -8.67 -9.90 -0.68
CA THR A 70 -9.07 -11.31 -0.50
C THR A 70 -9.84 -11.81 -1.71
N ILE A 71 -10.80 -11.03 -2.22
CA ILE A 71 -11.54 -11.34 -3.45
C ILE A 71 -10.62 -11.41 -4.67
N GLU A 72 -9.59 -10.56 -4.73
CA GLU A 72 -8.54 -10.61 -5.78
C GLU A 72 -7.65 -11.86 -5.69
N GLY A 73 -7.82 -12.72 -4.69
CA GLY A 73 -7.08 -13.98 -4.54
C GLY A 73 -5.72 -13.85 -3.85
N CYS A 74 -5.48 -12.76 -3.12
CA CYS A 74 -4.27 -12.63 -2.32
C CYS A 74 -4.20 -13.70 -1.23
N SER A 75 -3.00 -14.26 -1.00
CA SER A 75 -2.78 -15.24 0.08
C SER A 75 -3.02 -14.62 1.46
N GLU A 76 -3.43 -15.44 2.45
CA GLU A 76 -3.61 -15.02 3.84
C GLU A 76 -2.37 -14.32 4.42
N ARG A 77 -1.18 -14.81 4.05
CA ARG A 77 0.09 -14.18 4.45
C ARG A 77 0.23 -12.76 3.89
N THR A 78 -0.20 -12.54 2.64
CA THR A 78 -0.19 -11.21 2.00
C THR A 78 -1.19 -10.29 2.67
N ILE A 79 -2.41 -10.77 2.94
CA ILE A 79 -3.46 -10.02 3.64
C ILE A 79 -2.99 -9.61 5.03
N LYS A 80 -2.39 -10.52 5.79
CA LYS A 80 -1.83 -10.22 7.11
C LYS A 80 -0.77 -9.12 7.02
N TYR A 81 0.12 -9.18 6.02
CA TYR A 81 1.16 -8.18 5.84
C TYR A 81 0.62 -6.81 5.44
N TYR A 82 -0.43 -6.74 4.61
CA TYR A 82 -1.15 -5.50 4.33
C TYR A 82 -1.78 -4.94 5.60
N ARG A 83 -2.50 -5.77 6.37
CA ARG A 83 -3.14 -5.37 7.63
C ARG A 83 -2.12 -4.74 8.59
N GLU A 84 -1.06 -5.46 8.91
CA GLU A 84 -0.02 -5.00 9.85
C GLU A 84 0.60 -3.68 9.40
N THR A 85 0.91 -3.55 8.11
CA THR A 85 1.56 -2.34 7.57
C THR A 85 0.63 -1.13 7.60
N VAL A 86 -0.61 -1.28 7.13
CA VAL A 86 -1.56 -0.16 7.03
C VAL A 86 -2.07 0.22 8.42
N GLN A 87 -2.37 -0.76 9.27
CA GLN A 87 -2.80 -0.51 10.65
C GLN A 87 -1.75 0.26 11.43
N HIS A 88 -0.45 -0.07 11.25
CA HIS A 88 0.64 0.66 11.88
C HIS A 88 0.70 2.12 11.39
N LEU A 89 0.51 2.38 10.09
CA LEU A 89 0.41 3.75 9.56
C LEU A 89 -0.76 4.49 10.20
N LEU A 90 -1.93 3.87 10.22
CA LEU A 90 -3.16 4.50 10.74
C LEU A 90 -3.07 4.78 12.24
N SER A 91 -2.37 3.95 13.02
CA SER A 91 -2.16 4.16 14.45
C SER A 91 -1.23 5.34 14.78
N GLN A 92 -0.40 5.76 13.83
CA GLN A 92 0.50 6.91 13.97
C GLN A 92 -0.12 8.22 13.42
N THR A 93 -1.33 8.13 12.86
CA THR A 93 -1.97 9.26 12.18
C THR A 93 -3.31 9.57 12.86
N GLU A 94 -3.47 10.78 13.39
CA GLU A 94 -4.72 11.23 14.01
C GLU A 94 -5.74 11.73 12.97
N THR A 95 -5.28 11.96 11.74
CA THR A 95 -6.11 12.49 10.65
C THR A 95 -6.85 11.39 9.89
N SER A 96 -7.96 11.77 9.25
CA SER A 96 -8.66 10.88 8.33
C SER A 96 -7.73 10.47 7.18
N VAL A 97 -7.75 9.19 6.78
CA VAL A 97 -7.03 8.63 5.62
C VAL A 97 -7.15 9.51 4.38
N ARG A 98 -8.30 10.15 4.19
CA ARG A 98 -8.57 11.05 3.06
C ARG A 98 -7.74 12.33 3.05
N LYS A 99 -7.23 12.74 4.20
CA LYS A 99 -6.48 13.99 4.39
C LYS A 99 -4.97 13.76 4.52
N ILE A 100 -4.53 12.51 4.57
CA ILE A 100 -3.10 12.17 4.68
C ILE A 100 -2.34 12.71 3.45
N THR A 101 -1.31 13.49 3.74
CA THR A 101 -0.47 14.13 2.72
C THR A 101 0.74 13.29 2.34
N THR A 102 1.37 13.65 1.21
CA THR A 102 2.64 13.02 0.79
C THR A 102 3.76 13.26 1.80
N GLU A 103 3.77 14.40 2.44
CA GLU A 103 4.77 14.80 3.44
C GLU A 103 4.65 13.94 4.70
N GLU A 104 3.45 13.75 5.23
CA GLU A 104 3.20 12.89 6.39
C GLU A 104 3.64 11.43 6.13
N ILE A 105 3.39 10.91 4.92
CA ILE A 105 3.86 9.55 4.59
C ILE A 105 5.39 9.49 4.47
N ARG A 106 6.05 10.53 3.95
CA ARG A 106 7.51 10.57 3.91
C ARG A 106 8.12 10.58 5.31
N GLU A 107 7.55 11.37 6.19
CA GLU A 107 7.94 11.45 7.60
C GLU A 107 7.74 10.10 8.29
N TYR A 108 6.56 9.51 8.16
CA TYR A 108 6.28 8.16 8.65
C TYR A 108 7.30 7.12 8.17
N LEU A 109 7.60 7.05 6.86
CA LEU A 109 8.56 6.09 6.32
C LEU A 109 9.98 6.31 6.85
N SER A 110 10.38 7.59 7.02
CA SER A 110 11.68 7.96 7.59
C SER A 110 11.79 7.53 9.05
N ASP A 111 10.76 7.79 9.84
CA ASP A 111 10.75 7.47 11.27
C ASP A 111 10.60 5.96 11.50
N TYR A 112 9.77 5.27 10.70
CA TYR A 112 9.69 3.82 10.72
C TYR A 112 11.05 3.18 10.48
N GLN A 113 11.81 3.69 9.50
CA GLN A 113 13.15 3.18 9.18
C GLN A 113 14.13 3.38 10.33
N LYS A 114 14.13 4.56 10.97
CA LYS A 114 15.02 4.90 12.09
C LYS A 114 14.69 4.10 13.34
N LEU A 115 13.40 4.06 13.72
CA LEU A 115 12.96 3.39 14.95
C LEU A 115 13.17 1.88 14.90
N ASN A 116 12.92 1.26 13.75
CA ASN A 116 13.06 -0.18 13.57
C ASN A 116 14.44 -0.61 13.05
N ASN A 117 15.35 0.35 12.80
CA ASN A 117 16.68 0.11 12.22
C ASN A 117 16.62 -0.85 11.01
N CYS A 118 15.61 -0.68 10.15
CA CYS A 118 15.33 -1.61 9.07
C CYS A 118 16.06 -1.26 7.77
N SER A 119 16.26 -2.29 6.93
CA SER A 119 16.95 -2.14 5.65
C SER A 119 16.11 -1.37 4.63
N ASN A 120 16.77 -0.82 3.59
CA ASN A 120 16.08 -0.20 2.45
C ASN A 120 15.12 -1.16 1.74
N VAL A 121 15.38 -2.47 1.77
CA VAL A 121 14.48 -3.48 1.20
C VAL A 121 13.20 -3.56 2.03
N THR A 122 13.32 -3.57 3.35
CA THR A 122 12.18 -3.63 4.28
C THR A 122 11.30 -2.39 4.14
N ILE A 123 11.90 -1.20 4.15
CA ILE A 123 11.13 0.04 4.03
C ILE A 123 10.49 0.20 2.64
N ASP A 124 11.13 -0.31 1.56
CA ASP A 124 10.49 -0.34 0.23
C ASP A 124 9.29 -1.30 0.19
N ASN A 125 9.32 -2.40 0.95
CA ASN A 125 8.16 -3.27 1.10
C ASN A 125 7.01 -2.57 1.84
N VAL A 126 7.30 -1.89 2.95
CA VAL A 126 6.31 -1.06 3.67
C VAL A 126 5.71 0.00 2.73
N ARG A 127 6.55 0.74 2.00
CA ARG A 127 6.12 1.72 1.01
C ARG A 127 5.18 1.10 -0.05
N ARG A 128 5.49 -0.11 -0.56
CA ARG A 128 4.65 -0.79 -1.56
C ARG A 128 3.27 -1.15 -1.01
N ASN A 129 3.20 -1.63 0.22
CA ASN A 129 1.93 -1.96 0.86
C ASN A 129 1.06 -0.72 1.05
N ILE A 130 1.65 0.38 1.55
CA ILE A 130 0.96 1.67 1.69
C ILE A 130 0.52 2.19 0.32
N SER A 131 1.37 2.05 -0.71
CA SER A 131 1.01 2.45 -2.08
C SER A 131 -0.18 1.66 -2.62
N SER A 132 -0.25 0.35 -2.35
CA SER A 132 -1.39 -0.48 -2.75
C SER A 132 -2.70 -0.01 -2.09
N PHE A 133 -2.65 0.31 -0.80
CA PHE A 133 -3.81 0.83 -0.07
C PHE A 133 -4.31 2.18 -0.62
N PHE A 134 -3.42 3.15 -0.81
CA PHE A 134 -3.80 4.45 -1.34
C PHE A 134 -4.17 4.42 -2.83
N SER A 135 -3.65 3.48 -3.62
CA SER A 135 -4.09 3.27 -4.99
C SER A 135 -5.51 2.72 -5.03
N TRP A 136 -5.82 1.76 -4.17
CA TRP A 136 -7.18 1.25 -4.03
C TRP A 136 -8.17 2.35 -3.59
N LEU A 137 -7.80 3.19 -2.62
CA LEU A 137 -8.65 4.33 -2.21
C LEU A 137 -8.90 5.32 -3.36
N GLU A 138 -7.94 5.51 -4.25
CA GLU A 138 -8.07 6.35 -5.45
C GLU A 138 -8.95 5.67 -6.51
N GLU A 139 -8.80 4.37 -6.74
CA GLU A 139 -9.58 3.57 -7.68
C GLU A 139 -11.07 3.47 -7.27
N GLU A 140 -11.34 3.43 -5.98
CA GLU A 140 -12.71 3.41 -5.41
C GLU A 140 -13.30 4.83 -5.18
N ASP A 141 -12.65 5.86 -5.70
CA ASP A 141 -13.08 7.27 -5.60
C ASP A 141 -13.20 7.80 -4.14
N TYR A 142 -12.59 7.13 -3.16
CA TYR A 142 -12.55 7.63 -1.77
C TYR A 142 -11.61 8.82 -1.60
N ILE A 143 -10.60 8.93 -2.46
CA ILE A 143 -9.68 10.06 -2.56
C ILE A 143 -9.50 10.45 -4.02
N LEU A 144 -9.37 11.74 -4.29
CA LEU A 144 -9.17 12.26 -5.65
C LEU A 144 -7.81 11.88 -6.23
N LYS A 145 -6.80 11.74 -5.38
CA LYS A 145 -5.42 11.50 -5.80
C LYS A 145 -4.60 10.88 -4.68
N SER A 146 -3.96 9.77 -4.98
CA SER A 146 -3.08 9.08 -4.04
C SER A 146 -1.87 9.94 -3.66
N PRO A 147 -1.62 10.13 -2.34
CA PRO A 147 -0.43 10.84 -1.85
C PRO A 147 0.86 10.08 -2.16
N MET A 148 0.78 8.79 -2.50
CA MET A 148 1.92 7.94 -2.84
C MET A 148 2.51 8.21 -4.24
N ARG A 149 1.81 8.92 -5.12
CA ARG A 149 2.26 9.18 -6.51
C ARG A 149 3.64 9.84 -6.61
N ARG A 150 4.04 10.62 -5.60
CA ARG A 150 5.33 11.31 -5.53
C ARG A 150 6.38 10.59 -4.68
N ILE A 151 6.07 9.39 -4.19
CA ILE A 151 6.98 8.57 -3.37
C ILE A 151 7.47 7.40 -4.22
N HIS A 152 8.66 7.57 -4.79
CA HIS A 152 9.24 6.59 -5.69
C HIS A 152 9.90 5.43 -4.93
N LYS A 153 10.23 4.37 -5.69
CA LYS A 153 10.95 3.20 -5.19
C LYS A 153 12.25 3.60 -4.49
N ILE A 154 12.48 3.03 -3.32
CA ILE A 154 13.70 3.23 -2.56
C ILE A 154 14.82 2.39 -3.21
N LYS A 155 15.95 3.05 -3.50
CA LYS A 155 17.10 2.37 -4.09
C LYS A 155 17.71 1.41 -3.09
N THR A 156 17.82 0.14 -3.48
CA THR A 156 18.47 -0.90 -2.70
C THR A 156 19.77 -1.33 -3.41
N LYS A 157 20.82 -1.60 -2.64
CA LYS A 157 22.02 -2.18 -3.21
C LYS A 157 21.72 -3.61 -3.62
N THR A 158 22.02 -3.96 -4.86
CA THR A 158 22.00 -5.35 -5.31
C THR A 158 23.23 -6.04 -4.73
N VAL A 159 23.01 -6.97 -3.80
CA VAL A 159 24.07 -7.80 -3.26
C VAL A 159 24.04 -9.11 -4.04
N VAL A 160 25.13 -9.42 -4.71
CA VAL A 160 25.30 -10.75 -5.33
C VAL A 160 25.47 -11.75 -4.19
N LYS A 161 24.52 -12.68 -4.06
CA LYS A 161 24.63 -13.75 -3.08
C LYS A 161 25.72 -14.71 -3.51
N SER A 162 26.52 -15.16 -2.54
CA SER A 162 27.47 -16.23 -2.79
C SER A 162 26.72 -17.52 -3.17
N VAL A 163 27.17 -18.14 -4.24
CA VAL A 163 26.67 -19.44 -4.69
C VAL A 163 27.63 -20.51 -4.18
N ILE A 164 27.10 -21.66 -3.78
CA ILE A 164 27.91 -22.82 -3.40
C ILE A 164 28.58 -23.34 -4.67
N SER A 165 29.89 -23.56 -4.63
CA SER A 165 30.63 -24.13 -5.76
C SER A 165 30.33 -25.63 -5.90
N ASP A 166 30.60 -26.20 -7.09
CA ASP A 166 30.41 -27.64 -7.33
C ASP A 166 31.20 -28.46 -6.34
N GLU A 167 32.44 -28.05 -6.02
CA GLU A 167 33.25 -28.69 -4.97
C GLU A 167 32.61 -28.59 -3.58
N GLY A 168 31.88 -27.49 -3.31
CA GLY A 168 31.11 -27.32 -2.08
C GLY A 168 29.93 -28.26 -2.00
N ILE A 169 29.24 -28.52 -3.10
CA ILE A 169 28.15 -29.51 -3.19
C ILE A 169 28.67 -30.91 -2.99
N GLU A 170 29.76 -31.30 -3.63
CA GLU A 170 30.38 -32.63 -3.43
C GLU A 170 30.77 -32.84 -1.95
N LYS A 171 31.36 -31.83 -1.30
CA LYS A 171 31.67 -31.91 0.13
C LYS A 171 30.41 -32.07 0.99
N LEU A 172 29.31 -31.46 0.62
CA LEU A 172 28.03 -31.66 1.33
C LEU A 172 27.51 -33.07 1.16
N ARG A 173 27.59 -33.64 -0.05
CA ARG A 173 27.20 -35.03 -0.35
C ARG A 173 28.04 -36.03 0.45
N ASP A 174 29.36 -35.87 0.43
CA ASP A 174 30.31 -36.75 1.11
C ASP A 174 30.13 -36.78 2.64
N ASN A 175 29.62 -35.67 3.20
CA ASN A 175 29.38 -35.58 4.65
C ASN A 175 27.93 -35.93 5.04
N CYS A 176 27.06 -36.32 4.11
CA CYS A 176 25.70 -36.76 4.40
C CYS A 176 25.71 -38.23 4.85
N ASN A 177 25.36 -38.46 6.12
CA ASN A 177 25.25 -39.84 6.67
C ASN A 177 23.87 -40.44 6.38
N GLU A 178 22.86 -39.64 6.19
CA GLU A 178 21.48 -40.07 6.00
C GLU A 178 21.06 -39.98 4.53
N LYS A 179 20.50 -41.08 3.99
CA LYS A 179 20.01 -41.13 2.60
C LYS A 179 18.95 -40.05 2.30
N ARG A 180 18.11 -39.72 3.29
CA ARG A 180 17.10 -38.66 3.17
C ARG A 180 17.75 -37.31 2.91
N ASP A 181 18.78 -36.97 3.67
CA ASP A 181 19.43 -35.65 3.57
C ASP A 181 20.21 -35.53 2.26
N LEU A 182 20.85 -36.64 1.81
CA LEU A 182 21.46 -36.70 0.48
C LEU A 182 20.43 -36.48 -0.63
N ALA A 183 19.27 -37.14 -0.58
CA ALA A 183 18.20 -36.98 -1.56
C ALA A 183 17.65 -35.54 -1.57
N ILE A 184 17.55 -34.88 -0.42
CA ILE A 184 17.15 -33.46 -0.32
C ILE A 184 18.17 -32.56 -1.01
N ILE A 185 19.47 -32.77 -0.78
CA ILE A 185 20.53 -31.97 -1.42
C ILE A 185 20.48 -32.16 -2.94
N ASP A 186 20.38 -33.41 -3.40
CA ASP A 186 20.33 -33.71 -4.83
C ASP A 186 19.09 -33.11 -5.52
N LEU A 187 17.94 -33.22 -4.88
CA LEU A 187 16.69 -32.65 -5.39
C LEU A 187 16.76 -31.11 -5.48
N LEU A 188 17.23 -30.46 -4.41
CA LEU A 188 17.38 -29.00 -4.40
C LEU A 188 18.39 -28.51 -5.46
N TYR A 189 19.50 -29.23 -5.62
CA TYR A 189 20.55 -28.87 -6.56
C TYR A 189 20.12 -29.09 -8.01
N SER A 190 19.49 -30.22 -8.31
CA SER A 190 19.07 -30.58 -9.69
C SER A 190 17.88 -29.80 -10.19
N THR A 191 16.91 -29.50 -9.32
CA THR A 191 15.64 -28.87 -9.71
C THR A 191 15.58 -27.37 -9.45
N GLY A 192 16.37 -26.85 -8.50
CA GLY A 192 16.27 -25.47 -8.03
C GLY A 192 14.96 -25.16 -7.31
N ILE A 193 14.23 -26.18 -6.85
CA ILE A 193 12.95 -26.05 -6.13
C ILE A 193 13.15 -25.24 -4.84
N ARG A 194 12.15 -24.43 -4.46
CA ARG A 194 12.23 -23.68 -3.20
C ARG A 194 11.97 -24.58 -2.02
N VAL A 195 12.59 -24.28 -0.86
CA VAL A 195 12.39 -25.06 0.38
C VAL A 195 10.91 -25.19 0.74
N GLY A 196 10.11 -24.15 0.54
CA GLY A 196 8.66 -24.19 0.77
C GLY A 196 7.90 -25.14 -0.17
N GLU A 197 8.37 -25.31 -1.39
CA GLU A 197 7.82 -26.26 -2.36
C GLU A 197 8.28 -27.70 -2.00
N LEU A 198 9.55 -27.85 -1.61
CA LEU A 198 10.09 -29.14 -1.19
C LEU A 198 9.33 -29.75 0.01
N VAL A 199 9.02 -28.96 1.04
CA VAL A 199 8.33 -29.47 2.25
C VAL A 199 6.87 -29.86 2.01
N ASN A 200 6.27 -29.38 0.91
CA ASN A 200 4.91 -29.71 0.50
C ASN A 200 4.88 -30.78 -0.62
N LEU A 201 6.04 -31.28 -1.05
CA LEU A 201 6.12 -32.29 -2.09
C LEU A 201 5.58 -33.64 -1.57
N ASN A 202 4.67 -34.24 -2.31
CA ASN A 202 4.12 -35.55 -2.06
C ASN A 202 4.71 -36.57 -3.05
N ILE A 203 4.59 -37.85 -2.75
CA ILE A 203 5.11 -38.93 -3.61
C ILE A 203 4.41 -38.91 -5.00
N ASP A 204 3.16 -38.50 -5.03
CA ASP A 204 2.37 -38.43 -6.27
C ASP A 204 2.80 -37.28 -7.19
N ASP A 205 3.58 -36.31 -6.69
CA ASP A 205 4.16 -35.22 -7.48
C ASP A 205 5.45 -35.64 -8.22
N ILE A 206 5.91 -36.88 -7.98
CA ILE A 206 7.15 -37.42 -8.57
C ILE A 206 6.79 -38.49 -9.62
N ASP A 207 7.07 -38.18 -10.87
CA ASP A 207 6.99 -39.17 -11.95
C ASP A 207 8.26 -40.05 -11.93
N LEU A 208 8.13 -41.28 -11.45
CA LEU A 208 9.23 -42.26 -11.38
C LEU A 208 9.41 -43.02 -12.69
N GLU A 209 8.45 -42.97 -13.63
CA GLU A 209 8.44 -43.73 -14.90
C GLU A 209 8.85 -42.87 -16.08
N GLY A 210 8.56 -41.56 -16.03
CA GLY A 210 8.92 -40.58 -17.05
C GLY A 210 10.35 -40.09 -16.88
N ARG A 211 11.26 -40.50 -17.73
CA ARG A 211 12.63 -40.01 -17.83
C ARG A 211 12.75 -38.92 -18.87
#